data_e210b07d419e33c0a7483c680bc813be
#
_entry.id   e210b07d419e33c0a7483c680bc813be
#
_cell.length_a   1.000
_cell.length_b   1.000
_cell.length_c   1.000
_cell.angle_alpha   90.00
_cell.angle_beta   90.00
_cell.angle_gamma   90.00
#
_symmetry.space_group_name_H-M   'P 1'
#
loop_
_entity.id
_entity.type
_entity.pdbx_description
1 polymer ?
#
loop_
_entity_poly.entity_id
_entity_poly.type
_entity_poly.pdbx_seq_one_letter_code
_entity_poly.pdbx_strand_id
1 'polypeptide(L)'
;MRDQLLGCEFDISPTAFYQTNPQQTELLYRLAIEGMDLRRGDVLMDAYCGSGTIGLCAAKDAQDKGVGIMLLGVERNPAGVADARRNAELNGLTRSAWFMADDATDYILDAADNNERVDVLSIAPPRAGSTPEFLEAACALKPRSITYISCNPVTQERDLHQLLDGGYRLLKITPVDMFPHTDHTETVAILERR
;
A
#
# COMPACT_ATOMS: atom_id res chain seq x y z
N MET A 1 -17.62 -3.46 11.58
CA MET A 1 -17.77 -1.98 11.70
C MET A 1 -17.83 -1.43 10.28
N ARG A 2 -18.75 -0.49 10.00
CA ARG A 2 -18.79 0.20 8.71
C ARG A 2 -18.23 1.60 8.84
N ASP A 3 -17.45 2.01 7.86
CA ASP A 3 -16.83 3.34 7.80
C ASP A 3 -16.65 3.79 6.35
N GLN A 4 -16.33 5.07 6.15
CA GLN A 4 -16.06 5.67 4.83
C GLN A 4 -14.72 6.40 4.86
N LEU A 5 -13.89 6.17 3.85
CA LEU A 5 -12.63 6.88 3.63
C LEU A 5 -12.49 7.23 2.14
N LEU A 6 -12.23 8.50 1.84
CA LEU A 6 -11.96 8.97 0.47
C LEU A 6 -13.01 8.52 -0.56
N GLY A 7 -14.28 8.49 -0.16
CA GLY A 7 -15.38 8.07 -1.02
C GLY A 7 -15.57 6.57 -1.18
N CYS A 8 -14.75 5.75 -0.52
CA CYS A 8 -14.93 4.30 -0.43
C CYS A 8 -15.69 3.92 0.83
N GLU A 9 -16.54 2.89 0.73
CA GLU A 9 -17.20 2.23 1.85
C GLU A 9 -16.40 1.01 2.29
N PHE A 10 -16.26 0.84 3.61
CA PHE A 10 -15.54 -0.30 4.19
C PHE A 10 -16.38 -1.02 5.23
N ASP A 11 -16.37 -2.35 5.17
CA ASP A 11 -16.86 -3.25 6.21
C ASP A 11 -15.66 -3.97 6.84
N ILE A 12 -15.35 -3.61 8.09
CA ILE A 12 -14.14 -4.04 8.79
C ILE A 12 -14.51 -5.03 9.90
N SER A 13 -13.93 -6.20 9.84
CA SER A 13 -14.08 -7.23 10.87
C SER A 13 -13.43 -6.79 12.19
N PRO A 14 -13.95 -7.24 13.36
CA PRO A 14 -13.40 -6.87 14.66
C PRO A 14 -11.94 -7.27 14.88
N THR A 15 -11.44 -8.23 14.12
CA THR A 15 -10.06 -8.75 14.19
C THR A 15 -9.11 -8.13 13.17
N ALA A 16 -9.63 -7.30 12.24
CA ALA A 16 -8.81 -6.61 11.26
C ALA A 16 -8.22 -5.31 11.84
N PHE A 17 -7.02 -4.99 11.41
CA PHE A 17 -6.43 -3.69 11.71
C PHE A 17 -7.19 -2.59 10.95
N TYR A 18 -7.47 -1.49 11.61
CA TYR A 18 -8.05 -0.29 11.03
C TYR A 18 -7.53 0.96 11.73
N GLN A 19 -7.30 2.02 10.98
CA GLN A 19 -6.82 3.30 11.53
C GLN A 19 -7.91 3.98 12.37
N THR A 20 -7.55 4.46 13.55
CA THR A 20 -8.53 4.98 14.53
C THR A 20 -8.77 6.49 14.46
N ASN A 21 -8.01 7.23 13.63
CA ASN A 21 -8.17 8.66 13.40
C ASN A 21 -8.58 8.92 11.94
N PRO A 22 -9.88 8.97 11.59
CA PRO A 22 -10.33 9.05 10.20
C PRO A 22 -9.79 10.26 9.44
N GLN A 23 -9.73 11.45 10.09
CA GLN A 23 -9.26 12.67 9.44
C GLN A 23 -7.79 12.58 9.05
N GLN A 24 -6.94 12.09 9.95
CA GLN A 24 -5.52 11.92 9.66
C GLN A 24 -5.28 10.75 8.72
N THR A 25 -6.12 9.72 8.76
CA THR A 25 -6.07 8.59 7.81
C THR A 25 -6.36 9.07 6.39
N GLU A 26 -7.37 9.93 6.19
CA GLU A 26 -7.62 10.50 4.87
C GLU A 26 -6.44 11.33 4.35
N LEU A 27 -5.80 12.13 5.21
CA LEU A 27 -4.60 12.88 4.85
C LEU A 27 -3.46 11.94 4.45
N LEU A 28 -3.19 10.92 5.28
CA LEU A 28 -2.17 9.91 5.04
C LEU A 28 -2.37 9.23 3.68
N TYR A 29 -3.61 8.79 3.40
CA TYR A 29 -3.94 8.08 2.17
C TYR A 29 -3.89 9.01 0.94
N ARG A 30 -4.34 10.26 1.06
CA ARG A 30 -4.19 11.26 -0.04
C ARG A 30 -2.72 11.44 -0.41
N LEU A 31 -1.85 11.64 0.57
CA LEU A 31 -0.40 11.78 0.34
C LEU A 31 0.19 10.55 -0.35
N ALA A 32 -0.23 9.36 0.08
CA ALA A 32 0.22 8.11 -0.50
C ALA A 32 -0.26 7.94 -1.95
N ILE A 33 -1.55 8.16 -2.21
CA ILE A 33 -2.19 8.00 -3.52
C ILE A 33 -1.64 9.02 -4.52
N GLU A 34 -1.46 10.27 -4.11
CA GLU A 34 -0.82 11.29 -4.95
C GLU A 34 0.61 10.87 -5.36
N GLY A 35 1.36 10.29 -4.43
CA GLY A 35 2.72 9.80 -4.68
C GLY A 35 2.80 8.58 -5.59
N MET A 36 1.73 7.80 -5.72
CA MET A 36 1.67 6.65 -6.63
C MET A 36 1.72 7.06 -8.11
N ASP A 37 1.26 8.27 -8.47
CA ASP A 37 1.18 8.76 -9.87
C ASP A 37 0.59 7.70 -10.82
N LEU A 38 -0.61 7.21 -10.46
CA LEU A 38 -1.26 6.10 -11.17
C LEU A 38 -1.63 6.49 -12.61
N ARG A 39 -1.31 5.61 -13.55
CA ARG A 39 -1.52 5.79 -14.98
C ARG A 39 -2.41 4.68 -15.54
N ARG A 40 -3.04 4.97 -16.67
CA ARG A 40 -3.89 3.98 -17.35
C ARG A 40 -3.15 2.69 -17.65
N GLY A 41 -3.72 1.58 -17.20
CA GLY A 41 -3.18 0.24 -17.39
C GLY A 41 -2.09 -0.16 -16.41
N ASP A 42 -1.80 0.65 -15.38
CA ASP A 42 -0.87 0.28 -14.31
C ASP A 42 -1.39 -0.93 -13.52
N VAL A 43 -0.44 -1.74 -13.07
CA VAL A 43 -0.62 -2.75 -12.03
C VAL A 43 -0.07 -2.16 -10.72
N LEU A 44 -1.00 -1.88 -9.79
CA LEU A 44 -0.68 -1.49 -8.42
C LEU A 44 -0.63 -2.73 -7.53
N MET A 45 0.53 -3.03 -6.96
CA MET A 45 0.65 -4.02 -5.89
C MET A 45 0.58 -3.30 -4.54
N ASP A 46 -0.37 -3.70 -3.68
CA ASP A 46 -0.53 -3.20 -2.31
C ASP A 46 -0.09 -4.29 -1.34
N ALA A 47 1.17 -4.24 -0.92
CA ALA A 47 1.77 -5.21 0.00
C ALA A 47 1.43 -4.85 1.45
N TYR A 48 1.09 -5.87 2.25
CA TYR A 48 0.57 -5.74 3.61
C TYR A 48 -0.79 -5.02 3.63
N CYS A 49 -1.68 -5.34 2.68
CA CYS A 49 -2.87 -4.55 2.39
C CYS A 49 -3.97 -4.58 3.47
N GLY A 50 -3.91 -5.49 4.44
CA GLY A 50 -4.95 -5.66 5.47
C GLY A 50 -6.33 -5.88 4.86
N SER A 51 -7.30 -5.04 5.20
CA SER A 51 -8.65 -5.04 4.62
C SER A 51 -8.76 -4.28 3.28
N GLY A 52 -7.62 -3.99 2.65
CA GLY A 52 -7.53 -3.39 1.32
C GLY A 52 -7.75 -1.88 1.26
N THR A 53 -7.70 -1.19 2.39
CA THR A 53 -8.16 0.21 2.48
C THR A 53 -7.36 1.16 1.60
N ILE A 54 -6.04 1.08 1.59
CA ILE A 54 -5.17 1.97 0.79
C ILE A 54 -5.34 1.68 -0.70
N GLY A 55 -5.18 0.40 -1.09
CA GLY A 55 -5.27 -0.01 -2.49
C GLY A 55 -6.64 0.28 -3.10
N LEU A 56 -7.73 0.02 -2.36
CA LEU A 56 -9.09 0.28 -2.84
C LEU A 56 -9.36 1.79 -2.97
N CYS A 57 -8.92 2.62 -2.02
CA CYS A 57 -9.01 4.08 -2.17
C CYS A 57 -8.23 4.57 -3.40
N ALA A 58 -7.04 4.02 -3.64
CA ALA A 58 -6.23 4.37 -4.81
C ALA A 58 -6.91 3.93 -6.13
N ALA A 59 -7.45 2.72 -6.18
CA ALA A 59 -8.17 2.22 -7.35
C ALA A 59 -9.46 3.00 -7.63
N LYS A 60 -10.19 3.40 -6.58
CA LYS A 60 -11.39 4.23 -6.69
C LYS A 60 -11.07 5.63 -7.18
N ASP A 61 -10.05 6.28 -6.61
CA ASP A 61 -9.59 7.60 -7.06
C ASP A 61 -9.17 7.58 -8.54
N ALA A 62 -8.43 6.54 -8.95
CA ALA A 62 -8.07 6.34 -10.35
C ALA A 62 -9.30 6.14 -11.24
N GLN A 63 -10.26 5.31 -10.83
CA GLN A 63 -11.51 5.07 -11.57
C GLN A 63 -12.31 6.37 -11.75
N ASP A 64 -12.45 7.17 -10.70
CA ASP A 64 -13.20 8.44 -10.73
C ASP A 64 -12.54 9.48 -11.64
N LYS A 65 -11.22 9.41 -11.81
CA LYS A 65 -10.45 10.20 -12.79
C LYS A 65 -10.45 9.60 -14.20
N GLY A 66 -11.16 8.50 -14.44
CA GLY A 66 -11.18 7.80 -15.73
C GLY A 66 -9.88 7.04 -16.05
N VAL A 67 -9.05 6.78 -15.04
CA VAL A 67 -7.82 6.02 -15.12
C VAL A 67 -8.11 4.57 -14.72
N GLY A 68 -8.08 3.63 -15.67
CA GLY A 68 -8.25 2.21 -15.37
C GLY A 68 -6.92 1.60 -14.93
N ILE A 69 -6.88 0.99 -13.75
CA ILE A 69 -5.74 0.24 -13.22
C ILE A 69 -6.15 -1.15 -12.77
N MET A 70 -5.18 -2.01 -12.52
CA MET A 70 -5.34 -3.29 -11.83
C MET A 70 -4.74 -3.18 -10.42
N LEU A 71 -5.50 -3.59 -9.40
CA LEU A 71 -5.03 -3.67 -8.02
C LEU A 71 -4.80 -5.13 -7.63
N LEU A 72 -3.63 -5.40 -7.08
CA LEU A 72 -3.27 -6.66 -6.46
C LEU A 72 -2.90 -6.41 -4.99
N GLY A 73 -3.74 -6.84 -4.06
CA GLY A 73 -3.47 -6.76 -2.62
C GLY A 73 -2.94 -8.08 -2.08
N VAL A 74 -1.89 -8.01 -1.26
CA VAL A 74 -1.31 -9.18 -0.59
C VAL A 74 -1.35 -8.97 0.91
N GLU A 75 -1.96 -9.92 1.63
CA GLU A 75 -2.14 -9.87 3.08
C GLU A 75 -2.03 -11.29 3.67
N ARG A 76 -1.26 -11.41 4.74
CA ARG A 76 -1.04 -12.69 5.42
C ARG A 76 -2.27 -13.20 6.17
N ASN A 77 -3.08 -12.27 6.71
CA ASN A 77 -4.29 -12.64 7.48
C ASN A 77 -5.47 -12.94 6.56
N PRO A 78 -5.94 -14.21 6.47
CA PRO A 78 -7.07 -14.56 5.61
C PRO A 78 -8.37 -13.78 5.93
N ALA A 79 -8.57 -13.35 7.19
CA ALA A 79 -9.72 -12.52 7.56
C ALA A 79 -9.62 -11.12 6.95
N GLY A 80 -8.41 -10.53 6.92
CA GLY A 80 -8.15 -9.27 6.21
C GLY A 80 -8.44 -9.38 4.72
N VAL A 81 -7.98 -10.45 4.09
CA VAL A 81 -8.25 -10.73 2.66
C VAL A 81 -9.74 -10.89 2.39
N ALA A 82 -10.47 -11.59 3.27
CA ALA A 82 -11.93 -11.73 3.14
C ALA A 82 -12.63 -10.35 3.24
N ASP A 83 -12.16 -9.49 4.15
CA ASP A 83 -12.65 -8.11 4.25
C ASP A 83 -12.32 -7.31 2.99
N ALA A 84 -11.09 -7.38 2.49
CA ALA A 84 -10.66 -6.67 1.29
C ALA A 84 -11.50 -7.04 0.06
N ARG A 85 -11.83 -8.32 -0.11
CA ARG A 85 -12.70 -8.79 -1.20
C ARG A 85 -14.12 -8.24 -1.06
N ARG A 86 -14.72 -8.27 0.15
CA ARG A 86 -16.03 -7.65 0.39
C ARG A 86 -16.01 -6.14 0.14
N ASN A 87 -14.95 -5.48 0.56
CA ASN A 87 -14.77 -4.05 0.34
C ASN A 87 -14.62 -3.71 -1.15
N ALA A 88 -13.96 -4.57 -1.93
CA ALA A 88 -13.93 -4.41 -3.39
C ALA A 88 -15.32 -4.52 -4.02
N GLU A 89 -16.16 -5.46 -3.54
CA GLU A 89 -17.56 -5.58 -3.97
C GLU A 89 -18.37 -4.34 -3.62
N LEU A 90 -18.29 -3.85 -2.39
CA LEU A 90 -18.99 -2.64 -1.93
C LEU A 90 -18.68 -1.41 -2.79
N ASN A 91 -17.44 -1.32 -3.29
CA ASN A 91 -16.97 -0.18 -4.09
C ASN A 91 -17.01 -0.41 -5.61
N GLY A 92 -17.58 -1.52 -6.07
CA GLY A 92 -17.69 -1.82 -7.51
C GLY A 92 -16.36 -2.10 -8.21
N LEU A 93 -15.35 -2.56 -7.47
CA LEU A 93 -13.97 -2.80 -7.96
C LEU A 93 -13.64 -4.26 -8.20
N THR A 94 -14.59 -5.18 -8.15
CA THR A 94 -14.37 -6.63 -8.29
C THR A 94 -13.71 -7.06 -9.60
N ARG A 95 -13.82 -6.25 -10.66
CA ARG A 95 -13.22 -6.54 -11.96
C ARG A 95 -11.79 -6.04 -12.09
N SER A 96 -11.33 -5.23 -11.15
CA SER A 96 -10.01 -4.57 -11.20
C SER A 96 -9.19 -4.74 -9.93
N ALA A 97 -9.71 -5.44 -8.92
CA ALA A 97 -9.02 -5.67 -7.65
C ALA A 97 -9.05 -7.16 -7.26
N TRP A 98 -7.87 -7.70 -6.99
CA TRP A 98 -7.66 -9.07 -6.54
C TRP A 98 -6.87 -9.06 -5.23
N PHE A 99 -7.19 -10.01 -4.35
CA PHE A 99 -6.54 -10.11 -3.04
C PHE A 99 -6.09 -11.54 -2.77
N MET A 100 -4.81 -11.67 -2.41
CA MET A 100 -4.14 -12.94 -2.12
C MET A 100 -3.88 -13.07 -0.62
N ALA A 101 -4.20 -14.27 -0.08
CA ALA A 101 -3.85 -14.61 1.31
C ALA A 101 -2.46 -15.24 1.30
N ASP A 102 -1.42 -14.44 1.48
CA ASP A 102 -0.04 -14.88 1.42
C ASP A 102 0.87 -13.98 2.26
N ASP A 103 2.08 -14.46 2.60
CA ASP A 103 3.12 -13.61 3.15
C ASP A 103 3.63 -12.65 2.05
N ALA A 104 3.76 -11.37 2.38
CA ALA A 104 4.17 -10.37 1.39
C ALA A 104 5.57 -10.63 0.84
N THR A 105 6.49 -11.18 1.67
CA THR A 105 7.85 -11.51 1.23
C THR A 105 7.83 -12.70 0.28
N ASP A 106 7.12 -13.78 0.62
CA ASP A 106 7.05 -14.97 -0.22
C ASP A 106 6.41 -14.61 -1.57
N TYR A 107 5.31 -13.86 -1.54
CA TYR A 107 4.61 -13.44 -2.77
C TYR A 107 5.49 -12.58 -3.69
N ILE A 108 6.20 -11.58 -3.15
CA ILE A 108 7.00 -10.69 -3.99
C ILE A 108 8.23 -11.39 -4.57
N LEU A 109 8.80 -12.38 -3.86
CA LEU A 109 9.86 -13.22 -4.35
C LEU A 109 9.40 -14.04 -5.55
N ASP A 110 8.25 -14.73 -5.44
CA ASP A 110 7.66 -15.48 -6.53
C ASP A 110 7.32 -14.58 -7.73
N ALA A 111 6.76 -13.40 -7.48
CA ALA A 111 6.47 -12.42 -8.53
C ALA A 111 7.75 -11.97 -9.26
N ALA A 112 8.85 -11.74 -8.53
CA ALA A 112 10.13 -11.35 -9.11
C ALA A 112 10.74 -12.49 -9.95
N ASP A 113 10.70 -13.73 -9.46
CA ASP A 113 11.19 -14.90 -10.18
C ASP A 113 10.41 -15.17 -11.46
N ASN A 114 9.10 -14.91 -11.44
CA ASN A 114 8.22 -15.03 -12.61
C ASN A 114 8.22 -13.80 -13.52
N ASN A 115 8.97 -12.75 -13.20
CA ASN A 115 8.97 -11.47 -13.91
C ASN A 115 7.56 -10.88 -14.07
N GLU A 116 6.75 -10.94 -13.02
CA GLU A 116 5.41 -10.36 -13.03
C GLU A 116 5.47 -8.84 -13.19
N ARG A 117 4.45 -8.28 -13.84
CA ARG A 117 4.39 -6.84 -14.03
C ARG A 117 3.84 -6.16 -12.79
N VAL A 118 4.63 -5.27 -12.20
CA VAL A 118 4.24 -4.34 -11.15
C VAL A 118 4.73 -2.95 -11.55
N ASP A 119 3.80 -2.02 -11.80
CA ASP A 119 4.16 -0.65 -12.23
C ASP A 119 4.31 0.28 -11.04
N VAL A 120 3.48 0.06 -9.99
CA VAL A 120 3.48 0.83 -8.74
C VAL A 120 3.40 -0.14 -7.56
N LEU A 121 4.22 0.10 -6.55
CA LEU A 121 4.25 -0.69 -5.32
C LEU A 121 3.88 0.18 -4.12
N SER A 122 2.84 -0.20 -3.39
CA SER A 122 2.47 0.35 -2.08
C SER A 122 2.99 -0.60 -0.99
N ILE A 123 3.68 -0.07 0.00
CA ILE A 123 4.24 -0.83 1.12
C ILE A 123 3.74 -0.21 2.42
N ALA A 124 3.02 -0.99 3.23
CA ALA A 124 2.55 -0.58 4.56
C ALA A 124 2.86 -1.67 5.61
N PRO A 125 4.13 -1.96 5.91
CA PRO A 125 4.54 -3.09 6.73
C PRO A 125 4.28 -2.85 8.22
N PRO A 126 4.38 -3.89 9.06
CA PRO A 126 4.35 -3.76 10.52
C PRO A 126 5.52 -2.92 11.04
N ARG A 127 5.51 -2.59 12.33
CA ARG A 127 6.53 -1.75 13.00
C ARG A 127 7.99 -2.22 12.83
N ALA A 128 8.19 -3.49 12.50
CA ALA A 128 9.50 -4.06 12.22
C ALA A 128 10.09 -3.62 10.87
N GLY A 129 9.28 -3.02 10.00
CA GLY A 129 9.62 -2.73 8.62
C GLY A 129 9.47 -3.95 7.72
N SER A 130 9.96 -3.85 6.48
CA SER A 130 10.02 -4.95 5.53
C SER A 130 11.27 -5.79 5.73
N THR A 131 11.26 -7.01 5.19
CA THR A 131 12.46 -7.87 5.20
C THR A 131 13.45 -7.42 4.11
N PRO A 132 14.77 -7.67 4.28
CA PRO A 132 15.75 -7.38 3.23
C PRO A 132 15.42 -8.07 1.91
N GLU A 133 14.93 -9.32 1.97
CA GLU A 133 14.54 -10.13 0.81
C GLU A 133 13.36 -9.52 0.06
N PHE A 134 12.34 -9.00 0.80
CA PHE A 134 11.23 -8.26 0.21
C PHE A 134 11.72 -7.04 -0.57
N LEU A 135 12.60 -6.24 0.03
CA LEU A 135 13.11 -5.00 -0.58
C LEU A 135 13.97 -5.29 -1.81
N GLU A 136 14.77 -6.37 -1.78
CA GLU A 136 15.56 -6.82 -2.93
C GLU A 136 14.64 -7.25 -4.09
N ALA A 137 13.61 -8.06 -3.82
CA ALA A 137 12.63 -8.47 -4.81
C ALA A 137 11.82 -7.27 -5.37
N ALA A 138 11.47 -6.30 -4.51
CA ALA A 138 10.85 -5.06 -4.95
C ALA A 138 11.73 -4.29 -5.95
N CYS A 139 13.05 -4.23 -5.70
CA CYS A 139 14.00 -3.63 -6.64
C CYS A 139 14.13 -4.45 -7.93
N ALA A 140 14.06 -5.78 -7.86
CA ALA A 140 14.13 -6.66 -9.03
C ALA A 140 12.91 -6.53 -9.95
N LEU A 141 11.71 -6.36 -9.39
CA LEU A 141 10.47 -6.10 -10.15
C LEU A 141 10.47 -4.73 -10.84
N LYS A 142 11.27 -3.79 -10.37
CA LYS A 142 11.46 -2.46 -10.97
C LYS A 142 10.18 -1.64 -11.12
N PRO A 143 9.27 -1.56 -10.13
CA PRO A 143 8.15 -0.64 -10.23
C PRO A 143 8.63 0.78 -10.50
N ARG A 144 7.87 1.55 -11.26
CA ARG A 144 8.17 2.96 -11.55
C ARG A 144 8.18 3.80 -10.30
N SER A 145 7.23 3.56 -9.41
CA SER A 145 7.03 4.28 -8.16
C SER A 145 6.84 3.32 -6.99
N ILE A 146 7.41 3.67 -5.85
CA ILE A 146 7.18 3.00 -4.57
C ILE A 146 6.65 4.03 -3.59
N THR A 147 5.51 3.73 -2.98
CA THR A 147 4.95 4.50 -1.86
C THR A 147 5.10 3.67 -0.59
N TYR A 148 5.86 4.19 0.38
CA TYR A 148 6.13 3.50 1.63
C TYR A 148 5.51 4.25 2.80
N ILE A 149 4.48 3.66 3.43
CA ILE A 149 3.82 4.16 4.63
C ILE A 149 4.36 3.41 5.83
N SER A 150 4.74 4.12 6.89
CA SER A 150 5.29 3.49 8.10
C SER A 150 4.87 4.19 9.38
N CYS A 151 4.54 3.40 10.40
CA CYS A 151 4.34 3.85 11.77
C CYS A 151 5.65 3.87 12.60
N ASN A 152 6.80 3.57 11.97
CA ASN A 152 8.11 3.55 12.62
C ASN A 152 9.18 4.15 11.70
N PRO A 153 9.50 5.44 11.85
CA PRO A 153 10.49 6.12 11.00
C PRO A 153 11.88 5.48 11.04
N VAL A 154 12.27 4.85 12.15
CA VAL A 154 13.59 4.23 12.29
C VAL A 154 13.75 3.00 11.38
N THR A 155 12.75 2.12 11.38
CA THR A 155 12.78 0.95 10.47
C THR A 155 12.57 1.38 9.03
N GLN A 156 11.78 2.42 8.77
CA GLN A 156 11.61 2.96 7.43
C GLN A 156 12.92 3.55 6.90
N GLU A 157 13.69 4.28 7.70
CA GLU A 157 15.01 4.80 7.30
C GLU A 157 15.93 3.68 6.84
N ARG A 158 16.04 2.59 7.63
CA ARG A 158 16.82 1.40 7.27
C ARG A 158 16.38 0.84 5.91
N ASP A 159 15.09 0.66 5.71
CA ASP A 159 14.53 0.06 4.50
C ASP A 159 14.71 0.99 3.28
N LEU A 160 14.56 2.30 3.49
CA LEU A 160 14.80 3.30 2.45
C LEU A 160 16.24 3.25 1.93
N HIS A 161 17.24 3.03 2.79
CA HIS A 161 18.64 2.88 2.34
C HIS A 161 18.78 1.75 1.33
N GLN A 162 18.17 0.59 1.60
CA GLN A 162 18.23 -0.54 0.66
C GLN A 162 17.52 -0.25 -0.67
N LEU A 163 16.38 0.44 -0.65
CA LEU A 163 15.69 0.85 -1.87
C LEU A 163 16.51 1.88 -2.67
N LEU A 164 17.18 2.82 -2.01
CA LEU A 164 18.06 3.80 -2.66
C LEU A 164 19.27 3.13 -3.32
N ASP A 165 19.88 2.17 -2.65
CA ASP A 165 20.97 1.36 -3.19
C ASP A 165 20.47 0.47 -4.35
N GLY A 166 19.22 0.01 -4.30
CA GLY A 166 18.53 -0.75 -5.33
C GLY A 166 18.09 0.03 -6.56
N GLY A 167 18.48 1.31 -6.69
CA GLY A 167 18.26 2.11 -7.90
C GLY A 167 17.07 3.07 -7.84
N TYR A 168 16.54 3.33 -6.66
CA TYR A 168 15.50 4.34 -6.45
C TYR A 168 16.08 5.67 -6.00
N ARG A 169 15.29 6.73 -6.11
CA ARG A 169 15.53 8.03 -5.49
C ARG A 169 14.34 8.41 -4.62
N LEU A 170 14.61 8.97 -3.46
CA LEU A 170 13.58 9.53 -2.59
C LEU A 170 13.14 10.88 -3.16
N LEU A 171 11.87 11.01 -3.48
CA LEU A 171 11.30 12.27 -3.95
C LEU A 171 10.80 13.12 -2.80
N LYS A 172 10.14 12.48 -1.83
CA LYS A 172 9.51 13.16 -0.71
C LYS A 172 9.36 12.21 0.46
N ILE A 173 9.47 12.73 1.67
CA ILE A 173 9.01 12.11 2.90
C ILE A 173 8.14 13.11 3.66
N THR A 174 6.97 12.67 4.10
CA THR A 174 6.00 13.53 4.79
C THR A 174 5.56 12.86 6.08
N PRO A 175 5.82 13.46 7.25
CA PRO A 175 5.27 12.98 8.51
C PRO A 175 3.79 13.36 8.63
N VAL A 176 3.02 12.49 9.26
CA VAL A 176 1.59 12.70 9.59
C VAL A 176 1.39 12.40 11.07
N ASP A 177 0.91 13.38 11.82
CA ASP A 177 0.59 13.23 13.23
C ASP A 177 -0.75 12.50 13.40
N MET A 178 -0.67 11.16 13.36
CA MET A 178 -1.84 10.29 13.49
C MET A 178 -2.41 10.27 14.91
N PHE A 179 -1.54 10.43 15.90
CA PHE A 179 -1.87 10.33 17.32
C PHE A 179 -1.33 11.54 18.08
N PRO A 180 -1.99 12.72 18.00
CA PRO A 180 -1.56 13.94 18.67
C PRO A 180 -1.29 13.72 20.16
N HIS A 181 -0.24 14.35 20.69
CA HIS A 181 0.24 14.19 22.08
C HIS A 181 0.88 12.83 22.39
N THR A 182 1.30 12.06 21.40
CA THR A 182 2.10 10.84 21.56
C THR A 182 3.38 10.93 20.71
N ASP A 183 4.32 10.00 20.93
CA ASP A 183 5.54 9.88 20.12
C ASP A 183 5.32 9.10 18.81
N HIS A 184 4.06 8.78 18.48
CA HIS A 184 3.72 7.98 17.29
C HIS A 184 3.46 8.88 16.09
N THR A 185 4.38 8.82 15.14
CA THR A 185 4.27 9.53 13.86
C THR A 185 4.20 8.51 12.72
N GLU A 186 3.19 8.66 11.88
CA GLU A 186 3.16 7.98 10.58
C GLU A 186 3.99 8.77 9.58
N THR A 187 4.62 8.10 8.63
CA THR A 187 5.39 8.72 7.57
C THR A 187 5.04 8.15 6.22
N VAL A 188 4.96 9.00 5.20
CA VAL A 188 4.80 8.60 3.79
C VAL A 188 6.06 8.97 3.05
N ALA A 189 6.78 7.98 2.55
CA ALA A 189 7.92 8.16 1.66
C ALA A 189 7.52 7.80 0.22
N ILE A 190 7.86 8.68 -0.72
CA ILE A 190 7.62 8.50 -2.15
C ILE A 190 8.96 8.33 -2.84
N LEU A 191 9.11 7.22 -3.54
CA LEU A 191 10.33 6.90 -4.29
C LEU A 191 9.99 6.69 -5.77
N GLU A 192 10.94 7.04 -6.62
CA GLU A 192 10.87 6.83 -8.06
C GLU A 192 12.14 6.10 -8.51
N ARG A 193 11.99 5.23 -9.49
CA ARG A 193 13.13 4.55 -10.10
C ARG A 193 14.00 5.57 -10.88
N ARG A 194 15.32 5.47 -10.71
CA ARG A 194 16.30 6.27 -11.44
C ARG A 194 16.38 5.92 -12.92
#